data_73a0ef54f3718a99ac7f63e9704e3204
#
_entry.id   73a0ef54f3718a99ac7f63e9704e3204
#
_cell.length_a   1.000
_cell.length_b   1.000
_cell.length_c   1.000
_cell.angle_alpha   90.00
_cell.angle_beta   90.00
_cell.angle_gamma   90.00
#
_symmetry.space_group_name_H-M   'P 1'
#
loop_
_entity.id
_entity.type
_entity.pdbx_description
1 polymer ?
#
loop_
_entity_poly.entity_id
_entity_poly.type
_entity_poly.pdbx_seq_one_letter_code
_entity_poly.pdbx_strand_id
1 'polypeptide(L)'
;MKKKQQSPMKFAVIMTVVVVFLIGALVVLNNQTQNASQTFDDKPSTEGQPLLGSKDATVTITEFGDYKCPSCKQWTETVFPDLKKDYIDKDQVNFSYINFVNEQHGRGSELSALASEQVWKEDPDSFWKFHEALYKAQPDNDTMENEWATPAKLADITETNTKIKRDKLVSSLNDKTFSEQLKTDNSLISKYSVDSTPTIFVNGVKIDKPFDYDKIKETIDKELKGQSDEK
;
A
#
# COMPACT_ATOMS: atom_id res chain seq x y z
N MET A 1 22.78 -11.66 -68.39
CA MET A 1 22.39 -11.90 -66.99
C MET A 1 21.02 -11.25 -66.74
N LYS A 2 19.93 -12.04 -66.58
CA LYS A 2 18.57 -11.50 -66.30
C LYS A 2 18.44 -11.18 -64.83
N LYS A 3 18.37 -9.91 -64.41
CA LYS A 3 18.00 -9.49 -63.09
C LYS A 3 16.57 -9.98 -62.81
N LYS A 4 16.39 -10.90 -61.83
CA LYS A 4 15.09 -11.30 -61.34
C LYS A 4 14.44 -10.09 -60.64
N GLN A 5 13.48 -9.47 -61.28
CA GLN A 5 12.67 -8.39 -60.72
C GLN A 5 11.76 -9.00 -59.67
N GLN A 6 12.04 -8.77 -58.40
CA GLN A 6 11.17 -9.20 -57.30
C GLN A 6 9.83 -8.47 -57.41
N SER A 7 8.73 -9.19 -57.40
CA SER A 7 7.41 -8.58 -57.55
C SER A 7 7.10 -7.67 -56.36
N PRO A 8 6.57 -6.45 -56.59
CA PRO A 8 6.28 -5.48 -55.51
C PRO A 8 5.34 -6.05 -54.45
N MET A 9 4.50 -7.04 -54.83
CA MET A 9 3.57 -7.71 -53.95
C MET A 9 4.29 -8.59 -52.89
N LYS A 10 5.40 -9.24 -53.24
CA LYS A 10 6.20 -10.04 -52.28
C LYS A 10 6.88 -9.14 -51.26
N PHE A 11 7.36 -7.98 -51.67
CA PHE A 11 7.96 -6.98 -50.80
C PHE A 11 6.92 -6.41 -49.80
N ALA A 12 5.71 -6.08 -50.30
CA ALA A 12 4.62 -5.59 -49.46
C ALA A 12 4.20 -6.62 -48.40
N VAL A 13 4.07 -7.89 -48.77
CA VAL A 13 3.73 -8.98 -47.81
C VAL A 13 4.82 -9.13 -46.75
N ILE A 14 6.10 -9.13 -47.13
CA ILE A 14 7.22 -9.23 -46.16
C ILE A 14 7.20 -8.04 -45.20
N MET A 15 7.00 -6.83 -45.70
CA MET A 15 6.93 -5.63 -44.85
C MET A 15 5.75 -5.69 -43.86
N THR A 16 4.57 -6.16 -44.28
CA THR A 16 3.43 -6.33 -43.39
C THR A 16 3.72 -7.33 -42.28
N VAL A 17 4.35 -8.49 -42.60
CA VAL A 17 4.72 -9.49 -41.64
C VAL A 17 5.74 -8.94 -40.60
N VAL A 18 6.73 -8.20 -41.06
CA VAL A 18 7.74 -7.55 -40.22
C VAL A 18 7.08 -6.53 -39.29
N VAL A 19 6.17 -5.70 -39.80
CA VAL A 19 5.45 -4.70 -38.97
C VAL A 19 4.59 -5.38 -37.90
N VAL A 20 3.84 -6.44 -38.25
CA VAL A 20 3.03 -7.21 -37.30
C VAL A 20 3.92 -7.86 -36.22
N PHE A 21 5.08 -8.41 -36.62
CA PHE A 21 6.03 -8.99 -35.68
C PHE A 21 6.63 -7.95 -34.72
N LEU A 22 6.96 -6.75 -35.22
CA LEU A 22 7.49 -5.65 -34.41
C LEU A 22 6.43 -5.13 -33.43
N ILE A 23 5.16 -5.00 -33.87
CA ILE A 23 4.06 -4.63 -32.98
C ILE A 23 3.85 -5.69 -31.91
N GLY A 24 3.86 -6.99 -32.28
CA GLY A 24 3.77 -8.10 -31.33
C GLY A 24 4.91 -8.09 -30.32
N ALA A 25 6.14 -7.87 -30.76
CA ALA A 25 7.30 -7.77 -29.89
C ALA A 25 7.21 -6.54 -28.94
N LEU A 26 6.76 -5.39 -29.45
CA LEU A 26 6.53 -4.19 -28.63
C LEU A 26 5.44 -4.40 -27.57
N VAL A 27 4.35 -5.09 -27.90
CA VAL A 27 3.28 -5.42 -26.94
C VAL A 27 3.80 -6.36 -25.87
N VAL A 28 4.59 -7.39 -26.23
CA VAL A 28 5.19 -8.33 -25.27
C VAL A 28 6.19 -7.62 -24.37
N LEU A 29 7.06 -6.77 -24.93
CA LEU A 29 8.02 -5.97 -24.16
C LEU A 29 7.32 -4.99 -23.22
N ASN A 30 6.27 -4.31 -23.70
CA ASN A 30 5.50 -3.38 -22.87
C ASN A 30 4.76 -4.11 -21.73
N ASN A 31 4.19 -5.31 -21.99
CA ASN A 31 3.58 -6.11 -20.94
C ASN A 31 4.60 -6.65 -19.91
N GLN A 32 5.82 -6.97 -20.33
CA GLN A 32 6.88 -7.38 -19.41
C GLN A 32 7.36 -6.21 -18.53
N THR A 33 7.46 -5.00 -19.07
CA THR A 33 7.84 -3.82 -18.30
C THR A 33 6.74 -3.35 -17.34
N GLN A 34 5.46 -3.55 -17.68
CA GLN A 34 4.35 -3.22 -16.79
C GLN A 34 4.15 -4.23 -15.65
N ASN A 35 4.70 -5.43 -15.75
CA ASN A 35 4.62 -6.48 -14.73
C ASN A 35 5.90 -6.58 -13.87
N ALA A 36 6.86 -5.70 -14.03
CA ALA A 36 8.06 -5.68 -13.21
C ALA A 36 7.80 -4.83 -11.96
N SER A 37 7.75 -5.45 -10.79
CA SER A 37 7.70 -4.74 -9.51
C SER A 37 8.82 -3.70 -9.45
N GLN A 38 8.48 -2.46 -9.15
CA GLN A 38 9.47 -1.40 -8.99
C GLN A 38 10.27 -1.67 -7.71
N THR A 39 11.59 -1.64 -7.81
CA THR A 39 12.49 -1.84 -6.66
C THR A 39 13.23 -0.54 -6.36
N PHE A 40 13.29 -0.19 -5.10
CA PHE A 40 14.03 0.94 -4.56
C PHE A 40 15.26 0.44 -3.80
N ASP A 41 16.30 1.26 -3.71
CA ASP A 41 17.56 0.91 -3.02
C ASP A 41 17.36 0.76 -1.50
N ASP A 42 16.35 1.42 -0.93
CA ASP A 42 15.99 1.32 0.47
C ASP A 42 14.49 1.03 0.64
N LYS A 43 14.11 0.52 1.81
CA LYS A 43 12.71 0.29 2.19
C LYS A 43 12.08 1.55 2.80
N PRO A 44 10.73 1.69 2.75
CA PRO A 44 10.04 2.74 3.49
C PRO A 44 10.45 2.72 4.97
N SER A 45 10.81 3.89 5.50
CA SER A 45 11.20 4.02 6.91
C SER A 45 10.01 3.72 7.82
N THR A 46 10.26 2.89 8.83
CA THR A 46 9.28 2.61 9.89
C THR A 46 9.49 3.49 11.13
N GLU A 47 10.42 4.43 11.09
CA GLU A 47 10.67 5.34 12.20
C GLU A 47 9.46 6.25 12.43
N GLY A 48 8.91 6.17 13.64
CA GLY A 48 7.69 6.89 14.02
C GLY A 48 6.40 6.24 13.54
N GLN A 49 6.46 5.20 12.69
CA GLN A 49 5.30 4.54 12.10
C GLN A 49 4.80 3.38 12.96
N PRO A 50 3.49 3.05 12.88
CA PRO A 50 2.94 1.84 13.50
C PRO A 50 3.65 0.58 12.99
N LEU A 51 4.01 -0.30 13.93
CA LEU A 51 4.67 -1.56 13.63
C LEU A 51 3.98 -2.71 14.33
N LEU A 52 3.66 -3.78 13.60
CA LEU A 52 3.11 -5.05 14.09
C LEU A 52 4.13 -6.16 13.87
N GLY A 53 4.25 -7.07 14.82
CA GLY A 53 5.19 -8.19 14.76
C GLY A 53 6.54 -7.87 15.40
N SER A 54 7.52 -8.72 15.13
CA SER A 54 8.85 -8.61 15.74
C SER A 54 9.62 -7.41 15.21
N LYS A 55 10.15 -6.57 16.10
CA LYS A 55 11.07 -5.48 15.71
C LYS A 55 12.39 -5.97 15.12
N ASP A 56 12.74 -7.23 15.43
CA ASP A 56 13.98 -7.86 14.97
C ASP A 56 13.81 -8.55 13.61
N ALA A 57 12.58 -8.58 13.07
CA ALA A 57 12.33 -9.13 11.74
C ALA A 57 13.04 -8.28 10.67
N THR A 58 13.79 -8.96 9.81
CA THR A 58 14.62 -8.32 8.77
C THR A 58 13.81 -7.89 7.54
N VAL A 59 12.67 -8.53 7.32
CA VAL A 59 11.74 -8.19 6.25
C VAL A 59 10.58 -7.39 6.81
N THR A 60 10.33 -6.23 6.21
CA THR A 60 9.24 -5.33 6.55
C THR A 60 8.24 -5.28 5.39
N ILE A 61 6.97 -5.47 5.72
CA ILE A 61 5.87 -5.20 4.79
C ILE A 61 5.29 -3.85 5.17
N THR A 62 5.19 -2.94 4.20
CA THR A 62 4.64 -1.60 4.42
C THR A 62 3.41 -1.41 3.54
N GLU A 63 2.29 -1.04 4.17
CA GLU A 63 1.10 -0.56 3.48
C GLU A 63 1.04 0.96 3.54
N PHE A 64 0.89 1.59 2.37
CA PHE A 64 0.39 2.94 2.25
C PHE A 64 -1.12 2.85 2.03
N GLY A 65 -1.89 3.28 3.02
CA GLY A 65 -3.34 3.07 3.06
C GLY A 65 -4.12 4.32 3.47
N ASP A 66 -5.39 4.32 3.12
CA ASP A 66 -6.34 5.36 3.48
C ASP A 66 -7.60 4.72 4.08
N TYR A 67 -7.98 5.12 5.28
CA TYR A 67 -9.15 4.59 5.97
C TYR A 67 -10.49 4.91 5.27
N LYS A 68 -10.48 5.82 4.31
CA LYS A 68 -11.63 6.10 3.44
C LYS A 68 -11.61 5.29 2.14
N CYS A 69 -10.51 4.60 1.84
CA CYS A 69 -10.37 3.83 0.61
C CYS A 69 -11.07 2.45 0.73
N PRO A 70 -12.10 2.14 -0.09
CA PRO A 70 -12.76 0.84 -0.06
C PRO A 70 -11.82 -0.33 -0.40
N SER A 71 -10.85 -0.10 -1.28
CA SER A 71 -9.85 -1.11 -1.64
C SER A 71 -8.90 -1.42 -0.47
N CYS A 72 -8.56 -0.44 0.38
CA CYS A 72 -7.78 -0.69 1.60
C CYS A 72 -8.56 -1.52 2.61
N LYS A 73 -9.85 -1.21 2.82
CA LYS A 73 -10.74 -2.08 3.62
C LYS A 73 -10.73 -3.50 3.07
N GLN A 74 -10.97 -3.67 1.78
CA GLN A 74 -10.98 -5.00 1.15
C GLN A 74 -9.64 -5.72 1.35
N TRP A 75 -8.50 -5.05 1.20
CA TRP A 75 -7.17 -5.62 1.41
C TRP A 75 -6.99 -6.09 2.87
N THR A 76 -7.38 -5.24 3.82
CA THR A 76 -7.35 -5.56 5.26
C THR A 76 -8.23 -6.76 5.60
N GLU A 77 -9.35 -6.96 4.89
CA GLU A 77 -10.28 -8.07 5.15
C GLU A 77 -9.91 -9.36 4.41
N THR A 78 -9.20 -9.29 3.27
CA THR A 78 -8.98 -10.47 2.40
C THR A 78 -7.53 -10.92 2.31
N VAL A 79 -6.56 -10.02 2.35
CA VAL A 79 -5.12 -10.34 2.18
C VAL A 79 -4.39 -10.31 3.52
N PHE A 80 -4.61 -9.28 4.33
CA PHE A 80 -3.91 -9.09 5.60
C PHE A 80 -4.06 -10.26 6.59
N PRO A 81 -5.22 -10.93 6.73
CA PRO A 81 -5.36 -12.06 7.66
C PRO A 81 -4.44 -13.24 7.31
N ASP A 82 -4.30 -13.55 6.03
CA ASP A 82 -3.41 -14.62 5.58
C ASP A 82 -1.94 -14.22 5.75
N LEU A 83 -1.59 -12.98 5.43
CA LEU A 83 -0.27 -12.41 5.67
C LEU A 83 0.13 -12.48 7.15
N LYS A 84 -0.79 -12.08 8.03
CA LYS A 84 -0.60 -12.10 9.48
C LYS A 84 -0.34 -13.51 9.97
N LYS A 85 -1.19 -14.46 9.62
CA LYS A 85 -1.10 -15.87 10.01
C LYS A 85 0.16 -16.56 9.47
N ASP A 86 0.51 -16.27 8.21
CA ASP A 86 1.58 -17.00 7.52
C ASP A 86 2.98 -16.50 7.90
N TYR A 87 3.12 -15.22 8.27
CA TYR A 87 4.42 -14.60 8.48
C TYR A 87 4.55 -13.75 9.76
N ILE A 88 3.58 -12.85 10.07
CA ILE A 88 3.72 -11.91 11.19
C ILE A 88 3.63 -12.65 12.53
N ASP A 89 2.63 -13.53 12.70
CA ASP A 89 2.42 -14.33 13.91
C ASP A 89 3.53 -15.38 14.14
N LYS A 90 4.43 -15.55 13.16
CA LYS A 90 5.62 -16.42 13.24
C LYS A 90 6.92 -15.62 13.44
N ASP A 91 6.84 -14.33 13.66
CA ASP A 91 7.97 -13.41 13.82
C ASP A 91 8.94 -13.38 12.64
N GLN A 92 8.50 -13.80 11.44
CA GLN A 92 9.33 -13.83 10.24
C GLN A 92 9.40 -12.46 9.56
N VAL A 93 8.32 -11.68 9.65
CA VAL A 93 8.22 -10.33 9.10
C VAL A 93 7.57 -9.40 10.11
N ASN A 94 7.77 -8.12 9.94
CA ASN A 94 6.93 -7.10 10.56
C ASN A 94 6.10 -6.35 9.51
N PHE A 95 5.05 -5.70 9.99
CA PHE A 95 4.13 -4.93 9.15
C PHE A 95 4.04 -3.51 9.66
N SER A 96 4.14 -2.54 8.76
CA SER A 96 4.01 -1.12 9.06
C SER A 96 2.91 -0.47 8.21
N TYR A 97 2.21 0.49 8.79
CA TYR A 97 1.16 1.25 8.12
C TYR A 97 1.54 2.72 8.03
N ILE A 98 1.40 3.31 6.85
CA ILE A 98 1.67 4.72 6.56
C ILE A 98 0.40 5.34 5.98
N ASN A 99 -0.06 6.44 6.57
CA ASN A 99 -1.28 7.10 6.12
C ASN A 99 -1.07 7.79 4.77
N PHE A 100 -1.93 7.44 3.82
CA PHE A 100 -2.07 8.15 2.56
C PHE A 100 -3.35 9.01 2.61
N VAL A 101 -3.21 10.30 2.79
CA VAL A 101 -4.37 11.22 2.77
C VAL A 101 -4.72 11.54 1.33
N ASN A 102 -5.85 11.01 0.86
CA ASN A 102 -6.35 11.30 -0.49
C ASN A 102 -7.41 12.41 -0.43
N GLU A 103 -7.12 13.57 -1.02
CA GLU A 103 -8.06 14.69 -1.07
C GLU A 103 -9.39 14.34 -1.76
N GLN A 104 -9.37 13.41 -2.72
CA GLN A 104 -10.58 12.94 -3.40
C GLN A 104 -11.51 12.13 -2.47
N HIS A 105 -11.00 11.58 -1.37
CA HIS A 105 -11.78 10.89 -0.35
C HIS A 105 -12.35 11.85 0.71
N GLY A 106 -12.19 13.15 0.50
CA GLY A 106 -12.74 14.21 1.34
C GLY A 106 -12.05 14.34 2.71
N ARG A 107 -12.63 15.16 3.56
CA ARG A 107 -12.10 15.46 4.89
C ARG A 107 -11.95 14.24 5.79
N GLY A 108 -12.77 13.22 5.60
CA GLY A 108 -12.72 11.99 6.41
C GLY A 108 -11.39 11.26 6.31
N SER A 109 -10.69 11.31 5.17
CA SER A 109 -9.36 10.76 4.98
C SER A 109 -8.34 11.42 5.93
N GLU A 110 -8.25 12.75 5.93
CA GLU A 110 -7.35 13.49 6.84
C GLU A 110 -7.70 13.25 8.31
N LEU A 111 -8.98 13.31 8.67
CA LEU A 111 -9.41 13.11 10.06
C LEU A 111 -9.09 11.72 10.58
N SER A 112 -9.28 10.68 9.77
CA SER A 112 -8.94 9.30 10.15
C SER A 112 -7.44 9.11 10.31
N ALA A 113 -6.65 9.69 9.42
CA ALA A 113 -5.20 9.68 9.51
C ALA A 113 -4.70 10.40 10.78
N LEU A 114 -5.21 11.61 11.09
CA LEU A 114 -4.88 12.32 12.33
C LEU A 114 -5.26 11.51 13.58
N ALA A 115 -6.42 10.84 13.57
CA ALA A 115 -6.85 9.99 14.68
C ALA A 115 -5.88 8.79 14.85
N SER A 116 -5.46 8.16 13.74
CA SER A 116 -4.51 7.04 13.80
C SER A 116 -3.14 7.46 14.33
N GLU A 117 -2.64 8.63 13.93
CA GLU A 117 -1.39 9.18 14.45
C GLU A 117 -1.48 9.45 15.97
N GLN A 118 -2.60 10.01 16.44
CA GLN A 118 -2.79 10.19 17.86
C GLN A 118 -2.79 8.87 18.61
N VAL A 119 -3.51 7.86 18.10
CA VAL A 119 -3.57 6.54 18.76
C VAL A 119 -2.17 5.92 18.80
N TRP A 120 -1.44 5.93 17.71
CA TRP A 120 -0.07 5.41 17.69
C TRP A 120 0.85 6.11 18.70
N LYS A 121 0.75 7.42 18.79
CA LYS A 121 1.61 8.21 19.67
C LYS A 121 1.29 8.07 21.16
N GLU A 122 0.00 7.97 21.50
CA GLU A 122 -0.46 8.04 22.89
C GLU A 122 -0.87 6.70 23.50
N ASP A 123 -1.25 5.72 22.68
CA ASP A 123 -1.65 4.37 23.09
C ASP A 123 -1.28 3.32 22.03
N PRO A 124 0.04 3.15 21.76
CA PRO A 124 0.51 2.26 20.70
C PRO A 124 0.07 0.79 20.89
N ASP A 125 -0.11 0.34 22.12
CA ASP A 125 -0.58 -1.02 22.43
C ASP A 125 -1.99 -1.29 21.88
N SER A 126 -2.80 -0.25 21.75
CA SER A 126 -4.18 -0.33 21.25
C SER A 126 -4.29 -0.04 19.74
N PHE A 127 -3.19 0.35 19.08
CA PHE A 127 -3.23 0.85 17.71
C PHE A 127 -3.86 -0.15 16.73
N TRP A 128 -3.42 -1.39 16.73
CA TRP A 128 -3.90 -2.37 15.74
C TRP A 128 -5.36 -2.75 15.95
N LYS A 129 -5.82 -2.78 17.21
CA LYS A 129 -7.25 -2.94 17.52
C LYS A 129 -8.07 -1.76 17.03
N PHE A 130 -7.57 -0.54 17.18
CA PHE A 130 -8.19 0.66 16.65
C PHE A 130 -8.20 0.66 15.12
N HIS A 131 -7.09 0.32 14.48
CA HIS A 131 -6.92 0.21 13.03
C HIS A 131 -7.97 -0.72 12.40
N GLU A 132 -8.11 -1.93 12.92
CA GLU A 132 -9.13 -2.89 12.48
C GLU A 132 -10.55 -2.36 12.70
N ALA A 133 -10.82 -1.73 13.84
CA ALA A 133 -12.12 -1.17 14.14
C ALA A 133 -12.48 0.00 13.22
N LEU A 134 -11.49 0.78 12.79
CA LEU A 134 -11.68 1.90 11.89
C LEU A 134 -12.05 1.43 10.49
N TYR A 135 -11.33 0.46 9.92
CA TYR A 135 -11.70 -0.15 8.64
C TYR A 135 -13.06 -0.86 8.70
N LYS A 136 -13.35 -1.57 9.79
CA LYS A 136 -14.66 -2.22 9.99
C LYS A 136 -15.81 -1.22 10.07
N ALA A 137 -15.56 0.01 10.51
CA ALA A 137 -16.58 1.07 10.59
C ALA A 137 -16.86 1.72 9.23
N GLN A 138 -16.00 1.53 8.24
CA GLN A 138 -16.24 2.00 6.88
C GLN A 138 -17.45 1.24 6.29
N PRO A 139 -18.49 1.94 5.79
CA PRO A 139 -19.64 1.30 5.15
C PRO A 139 -19.26 0.45 3.94
N ASP A 140 -19.92 -0.68 3.72
CA ASP A 140 -19.63 -1.58 2.58
C ASP A 140 -19.93 -0.94 1.22
N ASN A 141 -20.83 0.03 1.18
CA ASN A 141 -21.17 0.82 0.00
C ASN A 141 -20.60 2.23 0.08
N ASP A 142 -19.45 2.38 0.74
CA ASP A 142 -18.81 3.69 0.85
C ASP A 142 -18.45 4.23 -0.53
N THR A 143 -18.86 5.48 -0.75
CA THR A 143 -18.47 6.28 -1.91
C THR A 143 -17.52 7.37 -1.43
N MET A 144 -16.70 7.92 -2.31
CA MET A 144 -15.78 9.01 -1.98
C MET A 144 -16.51 10.21 -1.36
N GLU A 145 -17.81 10.39 -1.68
CA GLU A 145 -18.66 11.49 -1.21
C GLU A 145 -19.30 11.23 0.17
N ASN A 146 -19.26 9.99 0.66
CA ASN A 146 -19.89 9.63 1.92
C ASN A 146 -19.05 10.08 3.12
N GLU A 147 -19.50 11.04 3.90
CA GLU A 147 -18.79 11.57 5.08
C GLU A 147 -19.02 10.73 6.34
N TRP A 148 -18.76 9.43 6.31
CA TRP A 148 -18.91 8.57 7.49
C TRP A 148 -17.86 8.83 8.58
N ALA A 149 -16.63 9.18 8.20
CA ALA A 149 -15.50 9.42 9.12
C ALA A 149 -15.56 10.84 9.71
N THR A 150 -16.56 11.10 10.51
CA THR A 150 -16.75 12.37 11.22
C THR A 150 -15.97 12.41 12.53
N PRO A 151 -15.64 13.60 13.10
CA PRO A 151 -14.98 13.67 14.42
C PRO A 151 -15.74 12.91 15.50
N ALA A 152 -17.08 12.96 15.49
CA ALA A 152 -17.91 12.24 16.43
C ALA A 152 -17.77 10.72 16.32
N LYS A 153 -17.82 10.18 15.08
CA LYS A 153 -17.68 8.75 14.82
C LYS A 153 -16.29 8.24 15.14
N LEU A 154 -15.25 9.02 14.77
CA LEU A 154 -13.86 8.69 15.08
C LEU A 154 -13.62 8.68 16.60
N ALA A 155 -14.23 9.63 17.33
CA ALA A 155 -14.14 9.67 18.79
C ALA A 155 -14.83 8.46 19.45
N ASP A 156 -15.97 8.01 18.94
CA ASP A 156 -16.65 6.79 19.45
C ASP A 156 -15.77 5.55 19.23
N ILE A 157 -15.19 5.41 18.04
CA ILE A 157 -14.29 4.28 17.72
C ILE A 157 -13.05 4.32 18.61
N THR A 158 -12.43 5.50 18.78
CA THR A 158 -11.22 5.67 19.56
C THR A 158 -11.49 5.34 21.03
N GLU A 159 -12.51 5.92 21.65
CA GLU A 159 -12.81 5.69 23.07
C GLU A 159 -13.18 4.23 23.36
N THR A 160 -13.81 3.54 22.40
CA THR A 160 -14.19 2.13 22.55
C THR A 160 -12.98 1.19 22.46
N ASN A 161 -11.97 1.54 21.67
CA ASN A 161 -10.88 0.64 21.32
C ASN A 161 -9.53 1.02 21.95
N THR A 162 -9.43 2.20 22.56
CA THR A 162 -8.18 2.74 23.15
C THR A 162 -8.42 3.34 24.52
N LYS A 163 -7.34 3.82 25.16
CA LYS A 163 -7.40 4.57 26.43
C LYS A 163 -7.64 6.08 26.23
N ILE A 164 -7.71 6.54 24.97
CA ILE A 164 -7.87 7.95 24.63
C ILE A 164 -9.35 8.35 24.77
N LYS A 165 -9.59 9.42 25.52
CA LYS A 165 -10.95 9.91 25.74
C LYS A 165 -11.48 10.69 24.56
N ARG A 166 -12.79 10.58 24.33
CA ARG A 166 -13.54 11.25 23.26
C ARG A 166 -13.17 12.72 23.08
N ASP A 167 -13.28 13.50 24.17
CA ASP A 167 -13.03 14.96 24.09
C ASP A 167 -11.59 15.29 23.71
N LYS A 168 -10.64 14.46 24.15
CA LYS A 168 -9.22 14.61 23.80
C LYS A 168 -9.00 14.41 22.30
N LEU A 169 -9.61 13.37 21.71
CA LEU A 169 -9.51 13.16 20.26
C LEU A 169 -10.16 14.31 19.49
N VAL A 170 -11.38 14.71 19.86
CA VAL A 170 -12.09 15.79 19.17
C VAL A 170 -11.29 17.10 19.20
N SER A 171 -10.71 17.46 20.35
CA SER A 171 -9.83 18.65 20.45
C SER A 171 -8.62 18.51 19.53
N SER A 172 -7.93 17.38 19.58
CA SER A 172 -6.74 17.11 18.76
C SER A 172 -7.04 17.18 17.25
N LEU A 173 -8.17 16.66 16.81
CA LEU A 173 -8.61 16.73 15.41
C LEU A 173 -8.90 18.17 14.96
N ASN A 174 -9.53 18.97 15.83
CA ASN A 174 -9.80 20.39 15.54
C ASN A 174 -8.52 21.21 15.45
N ASP A 175 -7.57 20.95 16.33
CA ASP A 175 -6.29 21.64 16.41
C ASP A 175 -5.24 21.09 15.43
N LYS A 176 -5.57 20.00 14.69
CA LYS A 176 -4.65 19.27 13.81
C LYS A 176 -3.30 18.96 14.49
N THR A 177 -3.35 18.51 15.76
CA THR A 177 -2.17 18.34 16.63
C THR A 177 -1.12 17.41 16.02
N PHE A 178 -1.54 16.40 15.24
CA PHE A 178 -0.66 15.40 14.63
C PHE A 178 -0.37 15.63 13.14
N SER A 179 -0.52 16.86 12.66
CA SER A 179 -0.26 17.21 11.25
C SER A 179 1.21 17.05 10.82
N GLU A 180 2.16 17.16 11.74
CA GLU A 180 3.58 16.95 11.44
C GLU A 180 3.88 15.48 11.11
N GLN A 181 3.18 14.51 11.73
CA GLN A 181 3.30 13.09 11.40
C GLN A 181 2.82 12.85 9.98
N LEU A 182 1.68 13.44 9.58
CA LEU A 182 1.19 13.34 8.20
C LEU A 182 2.14 13.98 7.18
N LYS A 183 2.92 14.99 7.55
CA LYS A 183 3.99 15.50 6.67
C LYS A 183 5.11 14.48 6.48
N THR A 184 5.43 13.72 7.51
CA THR A 184 6.38 12.60 7.41
C THR A 184 5.85 11.55 6.44
N ASP A 185 4.58 11.16 6.58
CA ASP A 185 3.92 10.22 5.66
C ASP A 185 3.94 10.73 4.21
N ASN A 186 3.59 11.99 3.98
CA ASN A 186 3.63 12.61 2.67
C ASN A 186 5.05 12.65 2.07
N SER A 187 6.08 12.78 2.89
CA SER A 187 7.47 12.69 2.44
C SER A 187 7.82 11.28 1.95
N LEU A 188 7.34 10.24 2.66
CA LEU A 188 7.50 8.84 2.24
C LEU A 188 6.69 8.55 0.97
N ILE A 189 5.44 9.00 0.89
CA ILE A 189 4.60 8.89 -0.31
C ILE A 189 5.33 9.46 -1.53
N SER A 190 5.89 10.65 -1.40
CA SER A 190 6.63 11.32 -2.47
C SER A 190 7.91 10.56 -2.84
N LYS A 191 8.69 10.14 -1.84
CA LYS A 191 9.96 9.42 -2.03
C LYS A 191 9.75 8.10 -2.80
N TYR A 192 8.71 7.36 -2.46
CA TYR A 192 8.41 6.05 -3.04
C TYR A 192 7.41 6.09 -4.20
N SER A 193 7.10 7.28 -4.70
CA SER A 193 6.19 7.48 -5.84
C SER A 193 4.87 6.70 -5.66
N VAL A 194 4.27 6.85 -4.47
CA VAL A 194 2.97 6.24 -4.17
C VAL A 194 1.87 7.15 -4.71
N ASP A 195 1.04 6.64 -5.60
CA ASP A 195 -0.01 7.38 -6.31
C ASP A 195 -1.42 6.82 -6.10
N SER A 196 -1.51 5.68 -5.44
CA SER A 196 -2.79 4.96 -5.23
C SER A 196 -2.76 4.13 -3.94
N THR A 197 -3.93 3.74 -3.46
CA THR A 197 -4.08 2.91 -2.26
C THR A 197 -5.00 1.71 -2.51
N PRO A 198 -4.72 0.55 -1.88
CA PRO A 198 -3.51 0.26 -1.11
C PRO A 198 -2.28 0.13 -1.99
N THR A 199 -1.14 0.64 -1.56
CA THR A 199 0.17 0.32 -2.13
C THR A 199 0.97 -0.47 -1.10
N ILE A 200 1.48 -1.63 -1.51
CA ILE A 200 2.19 -2.56 -0.64
C ILE A 200 3.65 -2.63 -1.04
N PHE A 201 4.54 -2.58 -0.06
CA PHE A 201 5.96 -2.84 -0.21
C PHE A 201 6.36 -4.08 0.59
N VAL A 202 7.28 -4.84 0.05
CA VAL A 202 8.06 -5.85 0.80
C VAL A 202 9.50 -5.38 0.76
N ASN A 203 10.02 -4.89 1.87
CA ASN A 203 11.25 -4.10 1.92
C ASN A 203 11.22 -2.96 0.89
N GLY A 204 12.20 -2.87 -0.02
CA GLY A 204 12.25 -1.89 -1.10
C GLY A 204 11.44 -2.25 -2.36
N VAL A 205 10.74 -3.39 -2.38
CA VAL A 205 10.02 -3.88 -3.56
C VAL A 205 8.56 -3.45 -3.51
N LYS A 206 8.15 -2.54 -4.40
CA LYS A 206 6.73 -2.13 -4.59
C LYS A 206 5.98 -3.24 -5.31
N ILE A 207 4.92 -3.75 -4.71
CA ILE A 207 4.08 -4.82 -5.27
C ILE A 207 3.10 -4.21 -6.28
N ASP A 208 3.18 -4.63 -7.52
CA ASP A 208 2.35 -4.14 -8.63
C ASP A 208 0.87 -4.57 -8.53
N LYS A 209 0.61 -5.72 -7.90
CA LYS A 209 -0.73 -6.26 -7.68
C LYS A 209 -0.97 -6.54 -6.20
N PRO A 210 -1.41 -5.55 -5.40
CA PRO A 210 -1.51 -5.68 -3.94
C PRO A 210 -2.48 -6.76 -3.47
N PHE A 211 -3.40 -7.23 -4.31
CA PHE A 211 -4.34 -8.33 -4.01
C PHE A 211 -3.84 -9.71 -4.45
N ASP A 212 -2.72 -9.79 -5.15
CA ASP A 212 -2.08 -11.06 -5.55
C ASP A 212 -1.22 -11.58 -4.38
N TYR A 213 -1.86 -12.35 -3.48
CA TYR A 213 -1.19 -12.86 -2.29
C TYR A 213 -0.03 -13.80 -2.63
N ASP A 214 -0.12 -14.59 -3.72
CA ASP A 214 0.98 -15.47 -4.14
C ASP A 214 2.20 -14.65 -4.55
N LYS A 215 2.01 -13.50 -5.18
CA LYS A 215 3.10 -12.57 -5.52
C LYS A 215 3.73 -11.93 -4.29
N ILE A 216 2.92 -11.55 -3.31
CA ILE A 216 3.40 -11.03 -2.02
C ILE A 216 4.27 -12.10 -1.34
N LYS A 217 3.78 -13.34 -1.23
CA LYS A 217 4.51 -14.48 -0.66
C LYS A 217 5.83 -14.74 -1.36
N GLU A 218 5.81 -14.84 -2.70
CA GLU A 218 7.04 -15.04 -3.50
C GLU A 218 8.09 -13.97 -3.17
N THR A 219 7.65 -12.71 -3.04
CA THR A 219 8.55 -11.61 -2.74
C THR A 219 9.08 -11.70 -1.32
N ILE A 220 8.23 -11.99 -0.32
CA ILE A 220 8.64 -12.20 1.07
C ILE A 220 9.67 -13.33 1.17
N ASP A 221 9.37 -14.49 0.56
CA ASP A 221 10.23 -15.67 0.62
C ASP A 221 11.60 -15.42 -0.04
N LYS A 222 11.65 -14.60 -1.08
CA LYS A 222 12.88 -14.16 -1.73
C LYS A 222 13.71 -13.26 -0.79
N GLU A 223 13.07 -12.26 -0.17
CA GLU A 223 13.74 -11.35 0.76
C GLU A 223 14.27 -12.08 2.01
N LEU A 224 13.51 -13.04 2.56
CA LEU A 224 13.95 -13.86 3.68
C LEU A 224 15.16 -14.73 3.33
N LYS A 225 15.22 -15.30 2.11
CA LYS A 225 16.36 -16.10 1.64
C LYS A 225 17.60 -15.25 1.39
N GLY A 226 17.45 -14.10 0.74
CA GLY A 226 18.58 -13.19 0.45
C GLY A 226 19.32 -12.75 1.71
N GLN A 227 18.62 -12.61 2.83
CA GLN A 227 19.21 -12.26 4.12
C GLN A 227 19.87 -13.43 4.86
N SER A 228 19.53 -14.68 4.52
CA SER A 228 20.20 -15.86 5.07
C SER A 228 21.56 -16.11 4.45
N ASP A 229 21.78 -15.63 3.21
CA ASP A 229 23.02 -15.83 2.46
C ASP A 229 24.08 -14.73 2.76
N GLU A 230 23.71 -13.65 3.46
CA GLU A 230 24.62 -12.56 3.87
C GLU A 230 25.19 -12.72 5.30
N LYS A 231 24.82 -13.77 6.02
CA LYS A 231 25.33 -14.11 7.37
C LYS A 231 26.31 -15.28 7.34
#